data_c76b43f24ffb19335721031d6819b752
#
_entry.id   c76b43f24ffb19335721031d6819b752
#
_cell.length_a   1.000
_cell.length_b   1.000
_cell.length_c   1.000
_cell.angle_alpha   90.00
_cell.angle_beta   90.00
_cell.angle_gamma   90.00
#
_symmetry.space_group_name_H-M   'P 1'
#
loop_
_entity.id
_entity.type
_entity.pdbx_description
1 polymer ?
#
loop_
_entity_poly.entity_id
_entity_poly.type
_entity_poly.pdbx_seq_one_letter_code
_entity_poly.pdbx_strand_id
1 'polypeptide(L)'
;MSDNIFFSKEFKENLHKYEEARKNGSSIFLEPGQFTDIAEYYHLHGDLKTALKVIDDALNIFPGATEPLAFKARVSILVYHDVDKAMGCVAMIADKQDLEYFYITAEIMIVDNRVKDAEKYL
;
A
#
# COMPACT_ATOMS: atom_id res chain seq x y z
N MET A 1 -6.83 -12.91 -8.49
CA MET A 1 -7.04 -11.84 -9.48
C MET A 1 -5.84 -10.95 -9.64
N SER A 2 -5.18 -10.59 -8.53
CA SER A 2 -3.98 -9.75 -8.61
C SER A 2 -2.85 -10.38 -9.43
N ASP A 3 -2.75 -11.72 -9.47
CA ASP A 3 -1.73 -12.42 -10.24
C ASP A 3 -1.81 -12.11 -11.75
N ASN A 4 -3.03 -11.92 -12.27
CA ASN A 4 -3.24 -11.63 -13.68
C ASN A 4 -2.74 -10.23 -14.06
N ILE A 5 -2.76 -9.28 -13.13
CA ILE A 5 -2.26 -7.92 -13.35
C ILE A 5 -0.78 -7.95 -13.71
N PHE A 6 0.01 -8.75 -13.00
CA PHE A 6 1.46 -8.81 -13.18
C PHE A 6 1.91 -9.40 -14.51
N PHE A 7 1.00 -10.07 -15.22
CA PHE A 7 1.29 -10.60 -16.55
C PHE A 7 0.78 -9.71 -17.68
N SER A 8 0.03 -8.65 -17.35
CA SER A 8 -0.50 -7.74 -18.37
C SER A 8 0.63 -6.92 -18.99
N LYS A 9 0.44 -6.57 -20.26
CA LYS A 9 1.38 -5.72 -20.99
C LYS A 9 1.48 -4.35 -20.32
N GLU A 10 0.35 -3.80 -19.90
CA GLU A 10 0.31 -2.50 -19.23
C GLU A 10 1.12 -2.50 -17.94
N PHE A 11 0.96 -3.52 -17.11
CA PHE A 11 1.72 -3.62 -15.87
C PHE A 11 3.22 -3.69 -16.14
N LYS A 12 3.63 -4.52 -17.09
CA LYS A 12 5.04 -4.67 -17.44
C LYS A 12 5.65 -3.37 -17.94
N GLU A 13 4.90 -2.61 -18.73
CA GLU A 13 5.33 -1.29 -19.20
C GLU A 13 5.46 -0.31 -18.03
N ASN A 14 4.51 -0.31 -17.12
CA ASN A 14 4.54 0.56 -15.95
C ASN A 14 5.70 0.22 -15.02
N LEU A 15 5.94 -1.06 -14.80
CA LEU A 15 7.07 -1.53 -14.00
C LEU A 15 8.38 -1.08 -14.62
N HIS A 16 8.52 -1.24 -15.94
CA HIS A 16 9.72 -0.82 -16.65
C HIS A 16 9.94 0.69 -16.53
N LYS A 17 8.89 1.48 -16.71
CA LYS A 17 8.97 2.94 -16.56
C LYS A 17 9.43 3.33 -15.16
N TYR A 18 8.89 2.67 -14.14
CA TYR A 18 9.25 2.95 -12.77
C TYR A 18 10.72 2.64 -12.50
N GLU A 19 11.17 1.45 -12.93
CA GLU A 19 12.55 1.02 -12.71
C GLU A 19 13.55 1.92 -13.45
N GLU A 20 13.23 2.31 -14.68
CA GLU A 20 14.09 3.23 -15.45
C GLU A 20 14.15 4.61 -14.81
N ALA A 21 13.02 5.13 -14.33
CA ALA A 21 12.98 6.43 -13.67
C ALA A 21 13.81 6.43 -12.39
N ARG A 22 13.74 5.37 -11.59
CA ARG A 22 14.56 5.24 -10.37
C ARG A 22 16.04 5.21 -10.71
N LYS A 23 16.41 4.44 -11.73
CA LYS A 23 17.79 4.29 -12.16
C LYS A 23 18.39 5.60 -12.65
N ASN A 24 17.59 6.40 -13.37
CA ASN A 24 18.02 7.64 -13.99
C ASN A 24 17.76 8.89 -13.14
N GLY A 25 17.08 8.75 -12.01
CA GLY A 25 16.69 9.88 -11.20
C GLY A 25 15.63 10.76 -11.84
N SER A 26 14.87 10.22 -12.79
CA SER A 26 13.85 10.95 -13.53
C SER A 26 12.50 10.93 -12.80
N SER A 27 11.63 11.89 -13.17
CA SER A 27 10.26 11.88 -12.71
C SER A 27 9.46 10.79 -13.43
N ILE A 28 8.45 10.25 -12.76
CA ILE A 28 7.57 9.24 -13.33
C ILE A 28 6.10 9.67 -13.18
N PHE A 29 5.31 9.41 -14.22
CA PHE A 29 3.89 9.71 -14.25
C PHE A 29 3.10 8.41 -14.29
N LEU A 30 2.63 7.99 -13.12
CA LEU A 30 1.73 6.83 -12.96
C LEU A 30 0.57 7.25 -12.07
N GLU A 31 -0.55 6.55 -12.23
CA GLU A 31 -1.70 6.73 -11.35
C GLU A 31 -1.45 6.05 -9.99
N PRO A 32 -2.16 6.47 -8.92
CA PRO A 32 -1.95 5.86 -7.61
C PRO A 32 -2.10 4.33 -7.59
N GLY A 33 -3.12 3.81 -8.29
CA GLY A 33 -3.34 2.36 -8.37
C GLY A 33 -2.21 1.64 -9.10
N GLN A 34 -1.62 2.28 -10.10
CA GLN A 34 -0.49 1.71 -10.84
C GLN A 34 0.75 1.62 -9.97
N PHE A 35 1.04 2.64 -9.17
CA PHE A 35 2.11 2.57 -8.17
C PHE A 35 1.85 1.44 -7.19
N THR A 36 0.62 1.31 -6.72
CA THR A 36 0.27 0.28 -5.73
C THR A 36 0.44 -1.13 -6.29
N ASP A 37 0.07 -1.36 -7.56
CA ASP A 37 0.30 -2.65 -8.22
C ASP A 37 1.79 -2.99 -8.25
N ILE A 38 2.64 -2.01 -8.52
CA ILE A 38 4.10 -2.21 -8.53
C ILE A 38 4.59 -2.54 -7.12
N ALA A 39 4.08 -1.85 -6.09
CA ALA A 39 4.41 -2.15 -4.71
C ALA A 39 4.02 -3.57 -4.33
N GLU A 40 2.82 -4.01 -4.71
CA GLU A 40 2.38 -5.38 -4.46
C GLU A 40 3.28 -6.41 -5.13
N TYR A 41 3.71 -6.12 -6.36
CA TYR A 41 4.65 -6.99 -7.07
C TYR A 41 5.94 -7.19 -6.27
N TYR A 42 6.56 -6.11 -5.80
CA TYR A 42 7.78 -6.21 -5.00
C TYR A 42 7.53 -6.93 -3.68
N HIS A 43 6.40 -6.65 -3.03
CA HIS A 43 6.05 -7.32 -1.77
C HIS A 43 5.91 -8.83 -1.96
N LEU A 44 5.22 -9.27 -3.01
CA LEU A 44 5.04 -10.69 -3.31
C LEU A 44 6.35 -11.38 -3.66
N HIS A 45 7.34 -10.64 -4.14
CA HIS A 45 8.68 -11.17 -4.44
C HIS A 45 9.64 -11.05 -3.25
N GLY A 46 9.12 -10.76 -2.07
CA GLY A 46 9.93 -10.72 -0.85
C GLY A 46 10.72 -9.44 -0.65
N ASP A 47 10.40 -8.38 -1.38
CA ASP A 47 11.11 -7.10 -1.30
C ASP A 47 10.19 -6.00 -0.76
N LEU A 48 9.87 -6.09 0.53
CA LEU A 48 9.00 -5.12 1.18
C LEU A 48 9.64 -3.73 1.23
N LYS A 49 10.96 -3.65 1.34
CA LYS A 49 11.67 -2.37 1.38
C LYS A 49 11.42 -1.57 0.11
N THR A 50 11.58 -2.20 -1.06
CA THR A 50 11.30 -1.55 -2.33
C THR A 50 9.81 -1.24 -2.49
N ALA A 51 8.94 -2.15 -2.05
CA ALA A 51 7.50 -1.92 -2.08
C ALA A 51 7.11 -0.65 -1.34
N LEU A 52 7.65 -0.44 -0.13
CA LEU A 52 7.38 0.76 0.65
C LEU A 52 7.96 2.02 0.00
N LYS A 53 9.10 1.89 -0.67
CA LYS A 53 9.68 3.01 -1.43
C LYS A 53 8.76 3.43 -2.59
N VAL A 54 8.18 2.47 -3.30
CA VAL A 54 7.21 2.74 -4.37
C VAL A 54 6.01 3.51 -3.81
N ILE A 55 5.50 3.07 -2.66
CA ILE A 55 4.37 3.73 -2.01
C ILE A 55 4.72 5.15 -1.58
N ASP A 56 5.91 5.38 -1.04
CA ASP A 56 6.34 6.72 -0.67
C ASP A 56 6.44 7.63 -1.90
N ASP A 57 6.92 7.11 -3.02
CA ASP A 57 6.95 7.86 -4.28
C ASP A 57 5.54 8.25 -4.73
N ALA A 58 4.58 7.32 -4.62
CA ALA A 58 3.18 7.61 -4.94
C ALA A 58 2.60 8.68 -4.03
N LEU A 59 2.87 8.61 -2.73
CA LEU A 59 2.33 9.55 -1.75
C LEU A 59 2.97 10.93 -1.82
N ASN A 60 4.19 11.03 -2.37
CA ASN A 60 4.79 12.32 -2.65
C ASN A 60 4.02 13.08 -3.74
N ILE A 61 3.44 12.36 -4.69
CA ILE A 61 2.66 12.94 -5.78
C ILE A 61 1.18 13.07 -5.38
N PHE A 62 0.64 12.04 -4.72
CA PHE A 62 -0.78 11.91 -4.38
C PHE A 62 -0.93 11.64 -2.87
N PRO A 63 -0.74 12.66 -2.02
CA PRO A 63 -0.65 12.43 -0.56
C PRO A 63 -1.92 11.87 0.10
N GLY A 64 -3.07 12.04 -0.54
CA GLY A 64 -4.35 11.53 0.00
C GLY A 64 -4.92 10.34 -0.76
N ALA A 65 -4.15 9.71 -1.64
CA ALA A 65 -4.66 8.64 -2.49
C ALA A 65 -4.97 7.35 -1.70
N THR A 66 -6.13 6.78 -1.96
CA THR A 66 -6.65 5.64 -1.21
C THR A 66 -5.78 4.40 -1.31
N GLU A 67 -5.44 3.96 -2.53
CA GLU A 67 -4.74 2.68 -2.73
C GLU A 67 -3.36 2.64 -2.06
N PRO A 68 -2.48 3.65 -2.26
CA PRO A 68 -1.18 3.64 -1.59
C PRO A 68 -1.31 3.72 -0.07
N LEU A 69 -2.23 4.54 0.44
CA LEU A 69 -2.43 4.66 1.89
C LEU A 69 -2.97 3.37 2.49
N ALA A 70 -3.89 2.69 1.81
CA ALA A 70 -4.40 1.40 2.25
C ALA A 70 -3.29 0.34 2.29
N PHE A 71 -2.43 0.31 1.27
CA PHE A 71 -1.28 -0.59 1.26
C PHE A 71 -0.38 -0.35 2.47
N LYS A 72 -0.03 0.90 2.72
CA LYS A 72 0.83 1.27 3.85
C LYS A 72 0.18 0.93 5.19
N ALA A 73 -1.13 1.15 5.31
CA ALA A 73 -1.88 0.80 6.51
C ALA A 73 -1.86 -0.71 6.77
N ARG A 74 -2.05 -1.53 5.72
CA ARG A 74 -2.00 -3.00 5.86
C ARG A 74 -0.63 -3.47 6.29
N VAL A 75 0.42 -2.94 5.71
CA VAL A 75 1.79 -3.29 6.12
C VAL A 75 2.00 -2.89 7.58
N SER A 76 1.54 -1.71 7.96
CA SER A 76 1.70 -1.23 9.33
C SER A 76 1.03 -2.15 10.35
N ILE A 77 -0.18 -2.63 10.06
CA ILE A 77 -0.90 -3.49 11.01
C ILE A 77 -0.49 -4.96 10.93
N LEU A 78 -0.27 -5.50 9.74
CA LEU A 78 -0.03 -6.93 9.56
C LEU A 78 1.45 -7.31 9.73
N VAL A 79 2.37 -6.45 9.33
CA VAL A 79 3.81 -6.74 9.42
C VAL A 79 4.41 -6.14 10.69
N TYR A 80 4.11 -4.87 10.97
CA TYR A 80 4.74 -4.16 12.08
C TYR A 80 3.88 -4.11 13.35
N HIS A 81 2.63 -4.56 13.28
CA HIS A 81 1.69 -4.56 14.42
C HIS A 81 1.53 -3.18 15.04
N ASP A 82 1.60 -2.14 14.23
CA ASP A 82 1.53 -0.75 14.65
C ASP A 82 0.16 -0.16 14.30
N VAL A 83 -0.77 -0.26 15.26
CA VAL A 83 -2.14 0.21 15.08
C VAL A 83 -2.19 1.72 14.85
N ASP A 84 -1.41 2.47 15.62
CA ASP A 84 -1.43 3.94 15.53
C ASP A 84 -0.95 4.41 14.16
N LYS A 85 0.10 3.80 13.64
CA LYS A 85 0.60 4.12 12.30
C LYS A 85 -0.40 3.75 11.22
N ALA A 86 -1.05 2.58 11.36
CA ALA A 86 -2.07 2.13 10.41
C ALA A 86 -3.26 3.11 10.41
N MET A 87 -3.76 3.49 11.57
CA MET A 87 -4.86 4.46 11.67
C MET A 87 -4.46 5.83 11.15
N GLY A 88 -3.21 6.23 11.34
CA GLY A 88 -2.68 7.48 10.79
C GLY A 88 -2.73 7.50 9.27
N CYS A 89 -2.37 6.38 8.62
CA CYS A 89 -2.47 6.26 7.16
C CYS A 89 -3.91 6.37 6.70
N VAL A 90 -4.82 5.67 7.37
CA VAL A 90 -6.26 5.70 7.03
C VAL A 90 -6.83 7.10 7.18
N ALA A 91 -6.44 7.83 8.22
CA ALA A 91 -6.92 9.20 8.45
C ALA A 91 -6.53 10.14 7.31
N MET A 92 -5.45 9.86 6.60
CA MET A 92 -4.98 10.69 5.48
C MET A 92 -5.73 10.44 4.19
N ILE A 93 -6.50 9.35 4.09
CA ILE A 93 -7.28 9.06 2.87
C ILE A 93 -8.26 10.21 2.62
N ALA A 94 -8.14 10.84 1.45
CA ALA A 94 -8.97 12.00 1.10
C ALA A 94 -10.41 11.63 0.83
N ASP A 95 -10.65 10.50 0.17
CA ASP A 95 -12.00 10.04 -0.19
C ASP A 95 -12.55 9.09 0.86
N LYS A 96 -13.25 9.63 1.86
CA LYS A 96 -13.85 8.86 2.94
C LYS A 96 -15.09 8.08 2.50
N GLN A 97 -15.52 8.25 1.24
CA GLN A 97 -16.64 7.49 0.66
C GLN A 97 -16.17 6.26 -0.10
N ASP A 98 -14.87 6.14 -0.35
CA ASP A 98 -14.30 4.98 -1.04
C ASP A 98 -14.51 3.72 -0.20
N LEU A 99 -14.96 2.64 -0.85
CA LEU A 99 -15.17 1.36 -0.16
C LEU A 99 -13.89 0.84 0.47
N GLU A 100 -12.75 1.08 -0.17
CA GLU A 100 -11.46 0.66 0.36
C GLU A 100 -11.17 1.32 1.72
N TYR A 101 -11.60 2.57 1.91
CA TYR A 101 -11.48 3.24 3.19
C TYR A 101 -12.21 2.46 4.31
N PHE A 102 -13.42 1.99 4.02
CA PHE A 102 -14.18 1.22 4.99
C PHE A 102 -13.57 -0.15 5.23
N TYR A 103 -13.12 -0.83 4.18
CA TYR A 103 -12.52 -2.15 4.29
C TYR A 103 -11.23 -2.12 5.11
N ILE A 104 -10.33 -1.19 4.83
CA ILE A 104 -9.07 -1.12 5.57
C ILE A 104 -9.29 -0.71 7.03
N THR A 105 -10.24 0.18 7.28
CA THR A 105 -10.59 0.57 8.65
C THR A 105 -11.10 -0.64 9.42
N ALA A 106 -12.00 -1.43 8.82
CA ALA A 106 -12.54 -2.64 9.44
C ALA A 106 -11.44 -3.68 9.70
N GLU A 107 -10.54 -3.89 8.74
CA GLU A 107 -9.41 -4.82 8.92
C GLU A 107 -8.56 -4.44 10.13
N ILE A 108 -8.23 -3.16 10.26
CA ILE A 108 -7.42 -2.68 11.39
C ILE A 108 -8.13 -2.94 12.71
N MET A 109 -9.42 -2.65 12.78
CA MET A 109 -10.20 -2.87 13.99
C MET A 109 -10.27 -4.35 14.38
N ILE A 110 -10.44 -5.23 13.39
CA ILE A 110 -10.49 -6.68 13.64
C ILE A 110 -9.15 -7.17 14.19
N VAL A 111 -8.05 -6.79 13.58
CA VAL A 111 -6.72 -7.20 14.02
C VAL A 111 -6.42 -6.64 15.41
N ASP A 112 -6.74 -5.37 15.65
CA ASP A 112 -6.53 -4.72 16.96
C ASP A 112 -7.33 -5.42 18.06
N ASN A 113 -8.59 -5.75 17.80
CA ASN A 113 -9.43 -6.45 18.77
C ASN A 113 -8.91 -7.84 19.08
N ARG A 114 -8.41 -8.56 18.09
CA ARG A 114 -7.82 -9.90 18.30
C ARG A 114 -6.61 -9.84 19.22
N VAL A 115 -5.75 -8.85 19.03
CA VAL A 115 -4.57 -8.64 19.88
C VAL A 115 -5.00 -8.33 21.31
N LYS A 116 -5.95 -7.43 21.48
CA LYS A 116 -6.49 -7.06 22.80
C LYS A 116 -7.14 -8.24 23.51
N ASP A 117 -7.91 -9.03 22.76
CA ASP A 117 -8.58 -10.22 23.32
C ASP A 117 -7.54 -11.27 23.75
N ALA A 118 -6.49 -11.48 22.97
CA ALA A 118 -5.42 -12.39 23.33
C ALA A 118 -4.72 -11.96 24.62
N GLU A 119 -4.48 -10.66 24.79
CA GLU A 119 -3.84 -10.12 25.99
C GLU A 119 -4.64 -10.37 27.26
N LYS A 120 -5.96 -10.44 27.16
CA LYS A 120 -6.82 -10.73 28.33
C LYS A 120 -6.62 -12.12 28.91
N TYR A 121 -6.11 -13.06 28.11
CA TYR A 121 -5.92 -14.43 28.54
C TYR A 121 -4.47 -14.75 28.91
N LEU A 122 -3.60 -13.76 28.83
CA LEU A 122 -2.21 -13.90 29.25
C LEU A 122 -2.01 -13.40 30.66
#